data_04202a4e6bcdd74856b40bc8751e001f
#
_entry.id   04202a4e6bcdd74856b40bc8751e001f
#
_cell.length_a   1.000
_cell.length_b   1.000
_cell.length_c   1.000
_cell.angle_alpha   90.00
_cell.angle_beta   90.00
_cell.angle_gamma   90.00
#
_symmetry.space_group_name_H-M   'P 1'
#
loop_
_entity.id
_entity.type
_entity.pdbx_description
1 polymer ?
#
loop_
_entity_poly.entity_id
_entity_poly.type
_entity_poly.pdbx_seq_one_letter_code
_entity_poly.pdbx_strand_id
1 'polypeptide(L)'
;MQRPQKSGFCEGVVDMDQYYTTGEFARMAHVTIRTIRYYDKKGLLKPSFINESGYRMYSDEDFLKLQKILSLKYLGFSLNEIGNMTIHDTSADILKSLKMQIGLVHKKMENLEQMEKALQNTTQILEETNQIDWTGILN
;
A
#
# COMPACT_ATOMS: atom_id res chain seq x y z
N MET A 1 -1.45 11.36 15.81
CA MET A 1 -0.82 10.71 16.94
C MET A 1 0.63 11.10 17.05
N GLN A 2 1.02 11.45 18.23
CA GLN A 2 2.36 11.97 18.43
C GLN A 2 3.37 10.83 18.56
N ARG A 3 4.47 10.97 17.88
CA ARG A 3 5.59 10.06 17.96
C ARG A 3 6.21 10.20 19.36
N PRO A 4 6.57 9.10 20.03
CA PRO A 4 7.26 9.20 21.30
C PRO A 4 8.55 10.00 21.12
N GLN A 5 8.73 10.97 21.96
CA GLN A 5 9.95 11.77 21.90
C GLN A 5 11.05 11.11 22.69
N LYS A 6 12.26 11.21 22.17
CA LYS A 6 13.42 10.78 22.91
C LYS A 6 13.61 11.73 24.07
N SER A 7 13.57 11.18 25.26
CA SER A 7 13.86 11.96 26.43
C SER A 7 15.37 12.01 26.62
N GLY A 8 15.92 13.23 26.71
CA GLY A 8 17.30 13.43 27.11
C GLY A 8 18.31 13.00 26.05
N PHE A 9 18.65 13.90 25.18
CA PHE A 9 19.76 13.72 24.29
C PHE A 9 21.06 13.93 25.11
N CYS A 10 21.85 12.87 25.21
CA CYS A 10 23.19 12.98 25.81
C CYS A 10 24.22 13.10 24.70
N GLU A 11 24.94 14.21 24.69
CA GLU A 11 26.05 14.40 23.76
C GLU A 11 27.07 13.29 23.92
N GLY A 12 27.53 12.71 22.82
CA GLY A 12 28.58 11.71 22.82
C GLY A 12 28.10 10.29 23.05
N VAL A 13 26.85 10.08 23.34
CA VAL A 13 26.27 8.74 23.35
C VAL A 13 25.72 8.50 21.97
N VAL A 14 26.13 7.40 21.35
CA VAL A 14 25.46 6.91 20.14
C VAL A 14 24.02 6.83 20.51
N ASP A 15 23.22 7.64 19.86
CA ASP A 15 21.81 7.66 20.09
C ASP A 15 21.28 6.25 19.82
N MET A 16 20.91 5.57 20.90
CA MET A 16 20.19 4.31 20.76
C MET A 16 18.91 4.69 20.05
N ASP A 17 18.89 4.45 18.76
CA ASP A 17 17.73 4.74 17.95
C ASP A 17 16.49 4.31 18.68
N GLN A 18 15.52 5.17 18.66
CA GLN A 18 14.25 4.83 19.26
C GLN A 18 13.60 3.74 18.44
N TYR A 19 13.19 2.69 19.13
CA TYR A 19 12.49 1.58 18.50
C TYR A 19 11.05 1.56 18.98
N TYR A 20 10.19 1.02 18.14
CA TYR A 20 8.76 0.99 18.36
C TYR A 20 8.27 -0.44 18.36
N THR A 21 7.34 -0.75 19.25
CA THR A 21 6.63 -2.04 19.21
C THR A 21 5.72 -2.07 17.97
N THR A 22 5.24 -3.26 17.62
CA THR A 22 4.32 -3.39 16.49
C THR A 22 3.10 -2.48 16.64
N GLY A 23 2.53 -2.40 17.86
CA GLY A 23 1.37 -1.56 18.12
C GLY A 23 1.65 -0.07 17.94
N GLU A 24 2.78 0.40 18.49
CA GLU A 24 3.20 1.80 18.34
C GLU A 24 3.46 2.15 16.88
N PHE A 25 4.16 1.26 16.19
CA PHE A 25 4.51 1.42 14.79
C PHE A 25 3.26 1.50 13.90
N ALA A 26 2.30 0.60 14.13
CA ALA A 26 1.04 0.59 13.40
C ALA A 26 0.26 1.89 13.61
N ARG A 27 0.21 2.39 14.85
CA ARG A 27 -0.47 3.65 15.16
C ARG A 27 0.19 4.84 14.46
N MET A 28 1.50 4.88 14.44
CA MET A 28 2.24 5.95 13.75
C MET A 28 1.88 6.02 12.26
N ALA A 29 1.69 4.87 11.65
CA ALA A 29 1.40 4.77 10.22
C ALA A 29 -0.10 4.75 9.90
N HIS A 30 -0.96 4.80 10.90
CA HIS A 30 -2.41 4.72 10.75
C HIS A 30 -2.86 3.44 10.04
N VAL A 31 -2.22 2.33 10.37
CA VAL A 31 -2.59 1.01 9.87
C VAL A 31 -2.82 0.08 11.05
N THR A 32 -3.34 -1.11 10.77
CA THR A 32 -3.59 -2.10 11.81
C THR A 32 -2.32 -2.91 12.10
N ILE A 33 -2.25 -3.46 13.31
CA ILE A 33 -1.19 -4.41 13.67
C ILE A 33 -1.19 -5.59 12.69
N ARG A 34 -2.37 -6.02 12.28
CA ARG A 34 -2.53 -7.11 11.30
C ARG A 34 -1.82 -6.79 9.99
N THR A 35 -1.91 -5.55 9.52
CA THR A 35 -1.23 -5.11 8.31
C THR A 35 0.29 -5.23 8.45
N ILE A 36 0.83 -4.78 9.59
CA ILE A 36 2.28 -4.85 9.85
C ILE A 36 2.74 -6.31 9.88
N ARG A 37 2.01 -7.17 10.58
CA ARG A 37 2.33 -8.59 10.65
C ARG A 37 2.24 -9.26 9.28
N TYR A 38 1.28 -8.85 8.48
CA TYR A 38 1.11 -9.36 7.12
C TYR A 38 2.31 -9.03 6.25
N TYR A 39 2.79 -7.79 6.32
CA TYR A 39 3.98 -7.36 5.57
C TYR A 39 5.25 -8.07 6.06
N ASP A 40 5.35 -8.33 7.35
CA ASP A 40 6.44 -9.15 7.90
C ASP A 40 6.39 -10.57 7.32
N LYS A 41 5.23 -11.19 7.36
CA LYS A 41 5.02 -12.53 6.82
C LYS A 41 5.34 -12.62 5.34
N LYS A 42 5.02 -11.57 4.58
CA LYS A 42 5.31 -11.51 3.15
C LYS A 42 6.76 -11.15 2.83
N GLY A 43 7.55 -10.84 3.85
CA GLY A 43 8.94 -10.45 3.65
C GLY A 43 9.16 -9.04 3.14
N LEU A 44 8.10 -8.21 3.14
CA LEU A 44 8.20 -6.83 2.67
C LEU A 44 8.76 -5.89 3.72
N LEU A 45 8.45 -6.15 4.98
CA LEU A 45 8.87 -5.29 6.08
C LEU A 45 9.17 -6.15 7.30
N LYS A 46 10.44 -6.34 7.58
CA LYS A 46 10.91 -7.10 8.74
C LYS A 46 11.20 -6.15 9.90
N PRO A 47 10.97 -6.58 11.14
CA PRO A 47 11.41 -5.78 12.28
C PRO A 47 12.93 -5.67 12.29
N SER A 48 13.45 -4.59 12.89
CA SER A 48 14.89 -4.43 13.06
C SER A 48 15.47 -5.52 13.95
N PHE A 49 14.73 -5.88 15.01
CA PHE A 49 15.10 -6.99 15.90
C PHE A 49 13.90 -7.43 16.74
N ILE A 50 14.07 -8.55 17.42
CA ILE A 50 13.10 -9.05 18.40
C ILE A 50 13.77 -8.89 19.75
N ASN A 51 13.10 -8.20 20.70
CA ASN A 51 13.70 -7.94 22.01
C ASN A 51 13.66 -9.18 22.91
N GLU A 52 14.21 -9.06 24.10
CA GLU A 52 14.30 -10.16 25.07
C GLU A 52 12.93 -10.72 25.47
N SER A 53 11.90 -9.88 25.43
CA SER A 53 10.52 -10.28 25.74
C SER A 53 9.80 -10.91 24.56
N GLY A 54 10.45 -11.04 23.42
CA GLY A 54 9.86 -11.63 22.23
C GLY A 54 9.06 -10.66 21.37
N TYR A 55 9.13 -9.37 21.63
CA TYR A 55 8.42 -8.36 20.84
C TYR A 55 9.23 -7.91 19.64
N ARG A 56 8.53 -7.74 18.51
CA ARG A 56 9.11 -7.15 17.30
C ARG A 56 9.33 -5.67 17.52
N MET A 57 10.53 -5.19 17.17
CA MET A 57 10.93 -3.81 17.35
C MET A 57 11.28 -3.20 16.00
N TYR A 58 10.71 -2.04 15.73
CA TYR A 58 10.84 -1.34 14.46
C TYR A 58 11.53 0.01 14.65
N SER A 59 12.41 0.37 13.71
CA SER A 59 13.17 1.61 13.74
C SER A 59 12.49 2.71 12.91
N ASP A 60 13.04 3.92 12.98
CA ASP A 60 12.63 5.02 12.10
C ASP A 60 12.91 4.68 10.64
N GLU A 61 13.98 3.98 10.36
CA GLU A 61 14.30 3.53 9.02
C GLU A 61 13.25 2.55 8.50
N ASP A 62 12.79 1.66 9.35
CA ASP A 62 11.69 0.76 9.02
C ASP A 62 10.42 1.52 8.72
N PHE A 63 10.20 2.64 9.41
CA PHE A 63 9.05 3.49 9.16
C PHE A 63 9.08 4.09 7.75
N LEU A 64 10.24 4.52 7.28
CA LEU A 64 10.39 5.02 5.90
C LEU A 64 10.09 3.91 4.89
N LYS A 65 10.52 2.70 5.16
CA LYS A 65 10.20 1.54 4.32
C LYS A 65 8.70 1.28 4.27
N LEU A 66 8.04 1.37 5.42
CA LEU A 66 6.59 1.21 5.49
C LEU A 66 5.87 2.29 4.69
N GLN A 67 6.32 3.56 4.80
CA GLN A 67 5.73 4.66 4.04
C GLN A 67 5.83 4.40 2.54
N LYS A 68 6.97 3.89 2.07
CA LYS A 68 7.16 3.54 0.67
C LYS A 68 6.18 2.45 0.24
N ILE A 69 6.04 1.40 1.04
CA ILE A 69 5.10 0.31 0.75
C ILE A 69 3.67 0.84 0.65
N LEU A 70 3.24 1.63 1.63
CA LEU A 70 1.89 2.17 1.66
C LEU A 70 1.62 3.09 0.47
N SER A 71 2.61 3.91 0.08
CA SER A 71 2.49 4.80 -1.07
C SER A 71 2.33 4.01 -2.36
N LEU A 72 3.15 2.99 -2.56
CA LEU A 72 3.08 2.16 -3.76
C LEU A 72 1.76 1.38 -3.80
N LYS A 73 1.27 0.91 -2.65
CA LYS A 73 -0.06 0.27 -2.57
C LYS A 73 -1.16 1.24 -2.98
N TYR A 74 -1.09 2.47 -2.51
CA TYR A 74 -2.07 3.49 -2.88
C TYR A 74 -2.06 3.75 -4.38
N LEU A 75 -0.90 3.68 -5.00
CA LEU A 75 -0.75 3.89 -6.45
C LEU A 75 -1.17 2.68 -7.28
N GLY A 76 -1.60 1.61 -6.63
CA GLY A 76 -2.18 0.45 -7.30
C GLY A 76 -1.24 -0.70 -7.57
N PHE A 77 -0.02 -0.66 -7.07
CA PHE A 77 0.92 -1.77 -7.24
C PHE A 77 0.54 -2.94 -6.34
N SER A 78 0.73 -4.16 -6.82
CA SER A 78 0.54 -5.36 -6.02
C SER A 78 1.68 -5.50 -5.02
N LEU A 79 1.47 -6.27 -3.96
CA LEU A 79 2.51 -6.53 -2.97
C LEU A 79 3.72 -7.22 -3.61
N ASN A 80 3.49 -8.08 -4.57
CA ASN A 80 4.56 -8.76 -5.29
C ASN A 80 5.40 -7.76 -6.09
N GLU A 81 4.76 -6.85 -6.79
CA GLU A 81 5.43 -5.77 -7.53
C GLU A 81 6.21 -4.87 -6.58
N ILE A 82 5.61 -4.51 -5.44
CA ILE A 82 6.26 -3.68 -4.42
C ILE A 82 7.52 -4.38 -3.89
N GLY A 83 7.44 -5.67 -3.62
CA GLY A 83 8.58 -6.45 -3.16
C GLY A 83 9.75 -6.38 -4.13
N ASN A 84 9.46 -6.42 -5.42
CA ASN A 84 10.49 -6.32 -6.45
C ASN A 84 11.05 -4.90 -6.59
N MET A 85 10.24 -3.88 -6.31
CA MET A 85 10.63 -2.47 -6.45
C MET A 85 11.47 -1.93 -5.29
N THR A 86 11.45 -2.58 -4.14
CA THR A 86 12.09 -2.00 -2.94
C THR A 86 13.55 -2.33 -2.77
N ILE A 87 14.07 -3.33 -3.48
CA ILE A 87 15.39 -3.89 -3.17
C ILE A 87 16.51 -3.31 -4.04
N HIS A 88 16.30 -3.13 -5.34
CA HIS A 88 17.38 -2.76 -6.25
C HIS A 88 17.02 -1.69 -7.27
N ASP A 89 15.88 -1.05 -7.14
CA ASP A 89 15.41 -0.15 -8.19
C ASP A 89 16.08 1.21 -8.15
N THR A 90 16.58 1.62 -9.30
CA THR A 90 17.06 2.97 -9.52
C THR A 90 15.86 3.90 -9.74
N SER A 91 16.09 5.23 -9.69
CA SER A 91 15.06 6.21 -10.02
C SER A 91 14.50 5.99 -11.44
N ALA A 92 15.34 5.57 -12.37
CA ALA A 92 14.92 5.29 -13.75
C ALA A 92 13.96 4.10 -13.82
N ASP A 93 14.25 3.06 -13.04
CA ASP A 93 13.38 1.87 -12.97
C ASP A 93 12.02 2.22 -12.35
N ILE A 94 12.03 3.01 -11.29
CA ILE A 94 10.80 3.46 -10.63
C ILE A 94 9.98 4.31 -11.59
N LEU A 95 10.62 5.22 -12.30
CA LEU A 95 9.93 6.07 -13.29
C LEU A 95 9.26 5.23 -14.38
N LYS A 96 9.95 4.22 -14.86
CA LYS A 96 9.39 3.30 -15.86
C LYS A 96 8.16 2.58 -15.32
N SER A 97 8.24 2.06 -14.09
CA SER A 97 7.12 1.38 -13.44
C SER A 97 5.93 2.30 -13.24
N LEU A 98 6.17 3.56 -12.85
CA LEU A 98 5.11 4.55 -12.67
C LEU A 98 4.41 4.86 -13.99
N LYS A 99 5.18 5.02 -15.08
CA LYS A 99 4.61 5.27 -16.41
C LYS A 99 3.77 4.10 -16.89
N MET A 100 4.22 2.88 -16.67
CA MET A 100 3.44 1.69 -17.00
C MET A 100 2.14 1.65 -16.19
N GLN A 101 2.21 2.00 -14.91
CA GLN A 101 1.03 2.02 -14.05
C GLN A 101 0.00 3.05 -14.53
N ILE A 102 0.44 4.21 -15.01
CA ILE A 102 -0.44 5.22 -15.61
C ILE A 102 -1.22 4.60 -16.79
N GLY A 103 -0.53 3.86 -17.66
CA GLY A 103 -1.19 3.18 -18.78
C GLY A 103 -2.24 2.18 -18.33
N LEU A 104 -1.95 1.42 -17.28
CA LEU A 104 -2.91 0.46 -16.73
C LEU A 104 -4.12 1.15 -16.10
N VAL A 105 -3.90 2.28 -15.43
CA VAL A 105 -5.00 3.07 -14.86
C VAL A 105 -5.90 3.61 -15.97
N HIS A 106 -5.32 4.14 -17.06
CA HIS A 106 -6.09 4.58 -18.21
C HIS A 106 -6.96 3.46 -18.78
N LYS A 107 -6.40 2.27 -18.88
CA LYS A 107 -7.15 1.10 -19.37
C LYS A 107 -8.32 0.76 -18.45
N LYS A 108 -8.11 0.82 -17.16
CA LYS A 108 -9.19 0.60 -16.18
C LYS A 108 -10.27 1.66 -16.29
N MET A 109 -9.87 2.92 -16.51
CA MET A 109 -10.83 4.02 -16.69
C MET A 109 -11.70 3.79 -17.94
N GLU A 110 -11.09 3.37 -19.05
CA GLU A 110 -11.83 3.03 -20.26
C GLU A 110 -12.83 1.90 -20.02
N ASN A 111 -12.38 0.86 -19.31
CA ASN A 111 -13.24 -0.27 -18.99
C ASN A 111 -14.43 0.13 -18.12
N LEU A 112 -14.16 0.97 -17.10
CA LEU A 112 -15.21 1.49 -16.22
C LEU A 112 -16.20 2.36 -17.00
N GLU A 113 -15.72 3.17 -17.93
CA GLU A 113 -16.55 4.00 -18.78
C GLU A 113 -17.49 3.16 -19.64
N GLN A 114 -16.97 2.06 -20.21
CA GLN A 114 -17.78 1.13 -20.99
C GLN A 114 -18.83 0.44 -20.12
N MET A 115 -18.45 0.06 -18.90
CA MET A 115 -19.40 -0.53 -17.94
C MET A 115 -20.51 0.45 -17.58
N GLU A 116 -20.18 1.70 -17.37
CA GLU A 116 -21.15 2.74 -17.07
C GLU A 116 -22.15 2.90 -18.21
N LYS A 117 -21.64 2.96 -19.44
CA LYS A 117 -22.50 3.05 -20.63
C LYS A 117 -23.44 1.85 -20.75
N ALA A 118 -22.92 0.65 -20.49
CA ALA A 118 -23.73 -0.57 -20.54
C ALA A 118 -24.82 -0.54 -19.46
N LEU A 119 -24.48 -0.09 -18.26
CA LEU A 119 -25.44 0.03 -17.17
C LEU A 119 -26.53 1.05 -17.50
N GLN A 120 -26.16 2.21 -18.01
CA GLN A 120 -27.12 3.25 -18.40
C GLN A 120 -28.07 2.76 -19.49
N ASN A 121 -27.52 2.09 -20.51
CA ASN A 121 -28.31 1.56 -21.61
C ASN A 121 -29.28 0.48 -21.13
N THR A 122 -28.80 -0.45 -20.30
CA THR A 122 -29.62 -1.53 -19.76
C THR A 122 -30.75 -0.96 -18.88
N THR A 123 -30.43 0.05 -18.06
CA THR A 123 -31.41 0.72 -17.20
C THR A 123 -32.51 1.35 -18.06
N GLN A 124 -32.12 2.08 -19.10
CA GLN A 124 -33.07 2.73 -19.99
C GLN A 124 -33.99 1.72 -20.68
N ILE A 125 -33.44 0.65 -21.21
CA ILE A 125 -34.22 -0.40 -21.88
C ILE A 125 -35.19 -1.02 -20.90
N LEU A 126 -34.77 -1.32 -19.71
CA LEU A 126 -35.63 -1.92 -18.67
C LEU A 126 -36.77 -0.97 -18.29
N GLU A 127 -36.50 0.32 -18.16
CA GLU A 127 -37.50 1.33 -17.84
C GLU A 127 -38.55 1.44 -18.96
N GLU A 128 -38.12 1.37 -20.20
CA GLU A 128 -39.00 1.51 -21.37
C GLU A 128 -39.78 0.23 -21.72
N THR A 129 -39.13 -0.92 -21.63
CA THR A 129 -39.71 -2.17 -22.10
C THR A 129 -40.07 -3.16 -21.00
N ASN A 130 -39.60 -2.94 -19.80
CA ASN A 130 -39.75 -3.82 -18.66
C ASN A 130 -39.16 -5.22 -18.91
N GLN A 131 -38.18 -5.32 -19.83
CA GLN A 131 -37.49 -6.57 -20.18
C GLN A 131 -35.99 -6.29 -20.38
N ILE A 132 -35.19 -7.31 -20.09
CA ILE A 132 -33.71 -7.24 -20.29
C ILE A 132 -33.30 -8.33 -21.28
N ASP A 133 -32.57 -7.95 -22.30
CA ASP A 133 -31.86 -8.89 -23.17
C ASP A 133 -30.41 -9.01 -22.64
N TRP A 134 -30.18 -10.05 -21.87
CA TRP A 134 -28.87 -10.27 -21.24
C TRP A 134 -27.77 -10.54 -22.27
N THR A 135 -28.09 -11.11 -23.43
CA THR A 135 -27.07 -11.37 -24.44
C THR A 135 -26.60 -10.10 -25.13
N GLY A 136 -27.48 -9.10 -25.25
CA GLY A 136 -27.16 -7.84 -25.89
C GLY A 136 -26.12 -6.98 -25.07
N ILE A 137 -25.99 -7.24 -23.79
CA ILE A 137 -25.07 -6.50 -22.95
C ILE A 137 -23.62 -6.79 -23.31
N LEU A 138 -23.34 -8.03 -23.70
CA LEU A 138 -21.97 -8.48 -23.99
C LEU A 138 -21.49 -8.09 -25.40
N ASN A 139 -22.36 -7.64 -26.23
CA ASN A 139 -22.04 -7.20 -27.59
C ASN A 139 -21.78 -5.68 -27.62
#